data_7404d5d99e457ea569f16d9c488355ac
#
_entry.id   7404d5d99e457ea569f16d9c488355ac
#
_cell.length_a   1.000
_cell.length_b   1.000
_cell.length_c   1.000
_cell.angle_alpha   90.00
_cell.angle_beta   90.00
_cell.angle_gamma   90.00
#
_symmetry.space_group_name_H-M   'P 1'
#
loop_
_entity.id
_entity.type
_entity.pdbx_description
1 polymer ?
#
loop_
_entity_poly.entity_id
_entity_poly.type
_entity_poly.pdbx_seq_one_letter_code
_entity_poly.pdbx_strand_id
1 'polypeptide(L)'
;MRKLDLEYKIIGEGRGVLVIETGIGGSFYDWYPIVEKLKEHFTIVLYHRAGYGKSQNPSTPRTTKNIANELNCLLEAIGIKEKFILMGHSFGGLCVQQYAKMYPHKLKSIVLLDSTSFNFKSLYMLDIPVMKEFIAINKMVESNINSSKKSKEELKKQNQNIISAYNNRISEEDMVAVEEFFTSHMLHKTIAQEFENWDTDSKDIKDMREFPQIPLIVVARDIDLAIKEWIDYDIPEKEAVLYENQWRRLQRELSEVSEKSKFIIAQGSGHEVYLDRPDLIINSLNIIIS
;
A
#
# COMPACT_ATOMS: atom_id res chain seq x y z
N MET A 1 -23.41 8.59 15.28
CA MET A 1 -22.28 8.48 14.30
C MET A 1 -22.84 7.95 12.98
N ARG A 2 -22.54 8.55 11.83
CA ARG A 2 -22.87 7.92 10.54
C ARG A 2 -22.10 6.61 10.46
N LYS A 3 -22.80 5.52 10.08
CA LYS A 3 -22.16 4.23 9.85
C LYS A 3 -21.15 4.40 8.70
N LEU A 4 -19.89 4.08 8.94
CA LEU A 4 -18.87 4.07 7.91
C LEU A 4 -19.19 2.93 6.93
N ASP A 5 -19.29 3.22 5.64
CA ASP A 5 -19.64 2.26 4.59
C ASP A 5 -18.43 2.09 3.66
N LEU A 6 -17.56 1.16 4.02
CA LEU A 6 -16.41 0.78 3.22
C LEU A 6 -16.68 -0.57 2.54
N GLU A 7 -16.32 -0.67 1.27
CA GLU A 7 -16.33 -1.94 0.55
C GLU A 7 -15.23 -2.86 1.13
N TYR A 8 -15.61 -4.08 1.50
CA TYR A 8 -14.68 -5.06 2.02
C TYR A 8 -15.06 -6.48 1.62
N LYS A 9 -14.09 -7.38 1.68
CA LYS A 9 -14.27 -8.82 1.55
C LYS A 9 -13.56 -9.51 2.71
N ILE A 10 -14.19 -10.58 3.24
CA ILE A 10 -13.57 -11.48 4.20
C ILE A 10 -13.44 -12.83 3.51
N ILE A 11 -12.21 -13.33 3.39
CA ILE A 11 -11.90 -14.54 2.65
C ILE A 11 -11.09 -15.48 3.54
N GLY A 12 -11.46 -16.76 3.54
CA GLY A 12 -10.82 -17.79 4.36
C GLY A 12 -11.40 -17.88 5.77
N GLU A 13 -11.08 -18.99 6.44
CA GLU A 13 -11.58 -19.37 7.80
C GLU A 13 -10.44 -19.80 8.73
N GLY A 14 -9.21 -19.39 8.41
CA GLY A 14 -8.02 -19.70 9.23
C GLY A 14 -8.03 -18.98 10.58
N ARG A 15 -7.24 -19.50 11.52
CA ARG A 15 -7.21 -18.99 12.90
C ARG A 15 -6.56 -17.62 13.09
N GLY A 16 -5.74 -17.19 12.12
CA GLY A 16 -5.09 -15.88 12.17
C GLY A 16 -5.84 -14.86 11.33
N VAL A 17 -6.04 -13.65 11.84
CA VAL A 17 -6.60 -12.55 11.03
C VAL A 17 -5.46 -11.81 10.35
N LEU A 18 -5.58 -11.66 9.03
CA LEU A 18 -4.68 -10.86 8.18
C LEU A 18 -5.49 -9.72 7.55
N VAL A 19 -5.08 -8.49 7.80
CA VAL A 19 -5.67 -7.28 7.19
C VAL A 19 -4.68 -6.72 6.20
N ILE A 20 -5.14 -6.41 4.97
CA ILE A 20 -4.29 -5.90 3.90
C ILE A 20 -4.64 -4.44 3.57
N GLU A 21 -3.61 -3.58 3.66
CA GLU A 21 -3.65 -2.17 3.29
C GLU A 21 -2.96 -1.99 1.93
N THR A 22 -3.72 -1.63 0.91
CA THR A 22 -3.23 -1.51 -0.47
C THR A 22 -2.37 -0.26 -0.67
N GLY A 23 -1.54 -0.25 -1.71
CA GLY A 23 -0.82 0.93 -2.16
C GLY A 23 -1.74 2.07 -2.59
N ILE A 24 -1.16 3.23 -2.95
CA ILE A 24 -1.93 4.35 -3.49
C ILE A 24 -2.50 3.96 -4.86
N GLY A 25 -3.78 4.20 -5.08
CA GLY A 25 -4.46 3.82 -6.33
C GLY A 25 -4.64 2.31 -6.54
N GLY A 26 -4.14 1.47 -5.61
CA GLY A 26 -4.24 0.01 -5.69
C GLY A 26 -5.62 -0.52 -5.31
N SER A 27 -6.06 -1.56 -6.01
CA SER A 27 -7.29 -2.28 -5.69
C SER A 27 -7.00 -3.50 -4.82
N PHE A 28 -7.94 -3.92 -4.00
CA PHE A 28 -7.80 -5.18 -3.27
C PHE A 28 -7.82 -6.41 -4.21
N TYR A 29 -8.30 -6.28 -5.43
CA TYR A 29 -8.23 -7.37 -6.42
C TYR A 29 -6.79 -7.74 -6.82
N ASP A 30 -5.83 -6.84 -6.64
CA ASP A 30 -4.39 -7.12 -6.84
C ASP A 30 -3.91 -8.30 -5.99
N TRP A 31 -4.55 -8.51 -4.84
CA TRP A 31 -4.15 -9.47 -3.82
C TRP A 31 -4.75 -10.86 -3.98
N TYR A 32 -5.69 -11.05 -4.90
CA TYR A 32 -6.36 -12.34 -5.10
C TYR A 32 -5.40 -13.51 -5.32
N PRO A 33 -4.33 -13.38 -6.14
CA PRO A 33 -3.40 -14.50 -6.36
C PRO A 33 -2.72 -15.01 -5.09
N ILE A 34 -2.43 -14.11 -4.13
CA ILE A 34 -1.82 -14.51 -2.85
C ILE A 34 -2.88 -14.92 -1.82
N VAL A 35 -4.04 -14.28 -1.82
CA VAL A 35 -5.16 -14.60 -0.94
C VAL A 35 -5.61 -16.04 -1.13
N GLU A 36 -5.72 -16.52 -2.36
CA GLU A 36 -6.04 -17.91 -2.68
C GLU A 36 -5.10 -18.93 -2.02
N LYS A 37 -3.81 -18.57 -1.84
CA LYS A 37 -2.80 -19.40 -1.18
C LYS A 37 -2.81 -19.30 0.34
N LEU A 38 -3.42 -18.26 0.88
CA LEU A 38 -3.41 -17.96 2.33
C LEU A 38 -4.74 -18.26 3.02
N LYS A 39 -5.84 -18.38 2.27
CA LYS A 39 -7.22 -18.48 2.82
C LYS A 39 -7.47 -19.69 3.73
N GLU A 40 -6.68 -20.77 3.61
CA GLU A 40 -6.79 -21.93 4.51
C GLU A 40 -6.13 -21.68 5.87
N HIS A 41 -5.20 -20.72 5.95
CA HIS A 41 -4.45 -20.43 7.17
C HIS A 41 -4.93 -19.16 7.87
N PHE A 42 -5.52 -18.23 7.12
CA PHE A 42 -5.94 -16.92 7.59
C PHE A 42 -7.40 -16.61 7.27
N THR A 43 -8.04 -15.86 8.17
CA THR A 43 -9.19 -15.03 7.85
C THR A 43 -8.65 -13.69 7.33
N ILE A 44 -8.83 -13.43 6.03
CA ILE A 44 -8.21 -12.29 5.35
C ILE A 44 -9.25 -11.20 5.14
N VAL A 45 -8.95 -10.01 5.61
CA VAL A 45 -9.76 -8.81 5.40
C VAL A 45 -9.11 -7.97 4.30
N LEU A 46 -9.81 -7.85 3.18
CA LEU A 46 -9.51 -6.92 2.09
C LEU A 46 -10.51 -5.79 2.13
N TYR A 47 -10.10 -4.56 1.88
CA TYR A 47 -11.01 -3.44 1.84
C TYR A 47 -10.53 -2.33 0.90
N HIS A 48 -11.46 -1.52 0.43
CA HIS A 48 -11.19 -0.28 -0.27
C HIS A 48 -11.34 0.91 0.70
N ARG A 49 -10.34 1.79 0.73
CA ARG A 49 -10.40 3.05 1.47
C ARG A 49 -11.59 3.91 1.00
N ALA A 50 -12.08 4.82 1.82
CA ALA A 50 -13.09 5.78 1.40
C ALA A 50 -12.63 6.53 0.14
N GLY A 51 -13.49 6.59 -0.88
CA GLY A 51 -13.20 7.11 -2.22
C GLY A 51 -12.64 6.10 -3.21
N TYR A 52 -12.41 4.86 -2.80
CA TYR A 52 -11.96 3.75 -3.64
C TYR A 52 -13.09 2.75 -3.86
N GLY A 53 -13.20 2.20 -5.07
CA GLY A 53 -14.19 1.20 -5.42
C GLY A 53 -15.61 1.63 -5.06
N LYS A 54 -16.35 0.75 -4.38
CA LYS A 54 -17.73 0.99 -3.91
C LYS A 54 -17.79 1.61 -2.51
N SER A 55 -16.64 1.92 -1.89
CA SER A 55 -16.61 2.61 -0.61
C SER A 55 -17.22 4.01 -0.72
N GLN A 56 -17.83 4.47 0.38
CA GLN A 56 -18.37 5.83 0.45
C GLN A 56 -17.33 6.90 0.06
N ASN A 57 -17.81 8.06 -0.38
CA ASN A 57 -16.92 9.20 -0.62
C ASN A 57 -16.27 9.67 0.69
N PRO A 58 -15.01 10.13 0.65
CA PRO A 58 -14.35 10.65 1.83
C PRO A 58 -15.12 11.80 2.45
N SER A 59 -15.33 11.75 3.76
CA SER A 59 -15.92 12.83 4.55
C SER A 59 -14.88 13.62 5.35
N THR A 60 -13.63 13.18 5.31
CA THR A 60 -12.47 13.76 5.99
C THR A 60 -11.29 13.86 5.02
N PRO A 61 -10.30 14.73 5.26
CA PRO A 61 -9.07 14.77 4.47
C PRO A 61 -8.40 13.38 4.41
N ARG A 62 -7.79 13.04 3.27
CA ARG A 62 -7.15 11.73 3.05
C ARG A 62 -5.76 11.68 3.67
N THR A 63 -5.69 11.87 4.99
CA THR A 63 -4.48 11.67 5.79
C THR A 63 -4.38 10.22 6.25
N THR A 64 -3.16 9.72 6.46
CA THR A 64 -2.93 8.38 7.03
C THR A 64 -3.61 8.20 8.38
N LYS A 65 -3.72 9.27 9.18
CA LYS A 65 -4.46 9.28 10.45
C LYS A 65 -5.94 8.99 10.27
N ASN A 66 -6.59 9.63 9.30
CA ASN A 66 -8.01 9.41 9.03
C ASN A 66 -8.23 8.02 8.42
N ILE A 67 -7.34 7.57 7.52
CA ILE A 67 -7.35 6.22 6.95
C ILE A 67 -7.23 5.17 8.07
N ALA A 68 -6.31 5.36 9.01
CA ALA A 68 -6.14 4.44 10.15
C ALA A 68 -7.38 4.41 11.06
N ASN A 69 -8.06 5.55 11.28
CA ASN A 69 -9.33 5.61 12.02
C ASN A 69 -10.44 4.88 11.27
N GLU A 70 -10.55 5.07 9.96
CA GLU A 70 -11.55 4.40 9.10
C GLU A 70 -11.35 2.88 9.14
N LEU A 71 -10.12 2.41 8.99
CA LEU A 71 -9.80 0.98 9.12
C LEU A 71 -10.18 0.45 10.50
N ASN A 72 -9.84 1.17 11.57
CA ASN A 72 -10.19 0.76 12.92
C ASN A 72 -11.70 0.64 13.11
N CYS A 73 -12.48 1.61 12.61
CA CYS A 73 -13.95 1.58 12.65
C CYS A 73 -14.52 0.42 11.83
N LEU A 74 -13.96 0.13 10.65
CA LEU A 74 -14.35 -1.03 9.84
C LEU A 74 -14.15 -2.32 10.60
N LEU A 75 -12.95 -2.55 11.15
CA LEU A 75 -12.61 -3.78 11.87
C LEU A 75 -13.50 -4.01 13.10
N GLU A 76 -13.84 -2.95 13.82
CA GLU A 76 -14.81 -3.01 14.92
C GLU A 76 -16.22 -3.35 14.43
N ALA A 77 -16.66 -2.75 13.32
CA ALA A 77 -17.99 -2.98 12.75
C ALA A 77 -18.19 -4.41 12.24
N ILE A 78 -17.13 -5.02 11.68
CA ILE A 78 -17.16 -6.42 11.19
C ILE A 78 -16.79 -7.44 12.28
N GLY A 79 -16.58 -6.98 13.51
CA GLY A 79 -16.42 -7.86 14.69
C GLY A 79 -15.03 -8.46 14.89
N ILE A 80 -13.97 -7.88 14.30
CA ILE A 80 -12.58 -8.29 14.56
C ILE A 80 -12.15 -7.76 15.94
N LYS A 81 -12.07 -8.68 16.91
CA LYS A 81 -11.73 -8.36 18.31
C LYS A 81 -10.35 -8.83 18.71
N GLU A 82 -9.87 -9.89 18.10
CA GLU A 82 -8.54 -10.45 18.32
C GLU A 82 -7.46 -9.57 17.71
N LYS A 83 -6.22 -9.76 18.20
CA LYS A 83 -5.05 -9.14 17.59
C LYS A 83 -4.80 -9.74 16.20
N PHE A 84 -4.53 -8.89 15.24
CA PHE A 84 -4.36 -9.27 13.84
C PHE A 84 -2.98 -8.89 13.29
N ILE A 85 -2.64 -9.49 12.14
CA ILE A 85 -1.49 -9.11 11.32
C ILE A 85 -1.96 -8.00 10.39
N LEU A 86 -1.25 -6.87 10.38
CA LEU A 86 -1.51 -5.78 9.44
C LEU A 86 -0.39 -5.73 8.41
N MET A 87 -0.74 -5.95 7.15
CA MET A 87 0.19 -5.93 6.03
C MET A 87 -0.08 -4.72 5.14
N GLY A 88 0.97 -3.99 4.75
CA GLY A 88 0.84 -2.83 3.88
C GLY A 88 1.90 -2.78 2.80
N HIS A 89 1.48 -2.39 1.59
CA HIS A 89 2.34 -2.19 0.44
C HIS A 89 2.46 -0.71 0.08
N SER A 90 3.67 -0.25 -0.25
CA SER A 90 3.87 1.12 -0.76
C SER A 90 3.29 2.18 0.20
N PHE A 91 2.40 3.07 -0.26
CA PHE A 91 1.66 4.03 0.56
C PHE A 91 0.82 3.34 1.65
N GLY A 92 0.25 2.17 1.36
CA GLY A 92 -0.42 1.36 2.39
C GLY A 92 0.50 1.01 3.55
N GLY A 93 1.79 0.81 3.29
CA GLY A 93 2.78 0.64 4.34
C GLY A 93 2.96 1.90 5.22
N LEU A 94 2.83 3.11 4.66
CA LEU A 94 2.80 4.36 5.44
C LEU A 94 1.54 4.41 6.32
N CYS A 95 0.38 4.01 5.79
CA CYS A 95 -0.87 3.90 6.56
C CYS A 95 -0.73 2.87 7.71
N VAL A 96 -0.05 1.75 7.47
CA VAL A 96 0.25 0.74 8.50
C VAL A 96 1.14 1.31 9.60
N GLN A 97 2.16 2.09 9.26
CA GLN A 97 3.03 2.76 10.24
C GLN A 97 2.21 3.73 11.12
N GLN A 98 1.29 4.47 10.53
CA GLN A 98 0.36 5.34 11.26
C GLN A 98 -0.54 4.52 12.19
N TYR A 99 -1.17 3.46 11.68
CA TYR A 99 -2.05 2.58 12.44
C TYR A 99 -1.33 1.95 13.63
N ALA A 100 -0.11 1.46 13.41
CA ALA A 100 0.70 0.83 14.44
C ALA A 100 0.99 1.77 15.63
N LYS A 101 1.24 3.03 15.35
CA LYS A 101 1.43 4.04 16.39
C LYS A 101 0.13 4.45 17.08
N MET A 102 -1.02 4.40 16.39
CA MET A 102 -2.33 4.74 16.97
C MET A 102 -2.93 3.60 17.80
N TYR A 103 -2.87 2.36 17.28
CA TYR A 103 -3.57 1.20 17.81
C TYR A 103 -2.66 -0.02 18.07
N PRO A 104 -1.50 0.14 18.73
CA PRO A 104 -0.51 -0.94 18.89
C PRO A 104 -1.06 -2.18 19.60
N HIS A 105 -2.03 -1.99 20.49
CA HIS A 105 -2.65 -3.07 21.26
C HIS A 105 -3.52 -4.00 20.42
N LYS A 106 -3.94 -3.56 19.21
CA LYS A 106 -4.73 -4.37 18.27
C LYS A 106 -3.88 -5.25 17.36
N LEU A 107 -2.56 -5.01 17.32
CA LEU A 107 -1.67 -5.70 16.39
C LEU A 107 -1.01 -6.91 17.04
N LYS A 108 -0.99 -8.03 16.31
CA LYS A 108 -0.15 -9.20 16.59
C LYS A 108 1.24 -9.01 15.98
N SER A 109 1.28 -8.55 14.73
CA SER A 109 2.51 -8.28 13.98
C SER A 109 2.23 -7.36 12.79
N ILE A 110 3.30 -6.89 12.15
CA ILE A 110 3.26 -6.00 10.99
C ILE A 110 4.11 -6.61 9.87
N VAL A 111 3.62 -6.47 8.62
CA VAL A 111 4.36 -6.80 7.41
C VAL A 111 4.36 -5.58 6.49
N LEU A 112 5.53 -5.07 6.15
CA LEU A 112 5.73 -3.95 5.23
C LEU A 112 6.35 -4.47 3.94
N LEU A 113 5.66 -4.28 2.82
CA LEU A 113 6.09 -4.72 1.51
C LEU A 113 6.49 -3.50 0.67
N ASP A 114 7.76 -3.35 0.42
CA ASP A 114 8.39 -2.22 -0.29
C ASP A 114 7.72 -0.87 0.04
N SER A 115 7.59 -0.64 1.35
CA SER A 115 6.76 0.38 1.97
C SER A 115 7.34 1.79 1.79
N THR A 116 6.48 2.77 1.55
CA THR A 116 6.83 4.17 1.79
C THR A 116 7.19 4.35 3.27
N SER A 117 8.35 4.93 3.54
CA SER A 117 8.81 5.22 4.92
C SER A 117 8.31 6.59 5.38
N PHE A 118 8.04 6.74 6.67
CA PHE A 118 7.81 8.08 7.26
C PHE A 118 9.02 9.02 7.14
N ASN A 119 10.19 8.53 6.72
CA ASN A 119 11.38 9.33 6.41
C ASN A 119 11.56 9.57 4.89
N PHE A 120 10.55 9.31 4.04
CA PHE A 120 10.68 9.37 2.58
C PHE A 120 11.16 10.72 2.02
N LYS A 121 11.00 11.82 2.76
CA LYS A 121 11.51 13.14 2.37
C LYS A 121 13.01 13.17 2.07
N SER A 122 13.78 12.27 2.63
CA SER A 122 15.21 12.14 2.36
C SER A 122 15.51 11.84 0.88
N LEU A 123 14.57 11.23 0.13
CA LEU A 123 14.67 11.01 -1.30
C LEU A 123 14.74 12.34 -2.08
N TYR A 124 13.99 13.34 -1.65
CA TYR A 124 13.96 14.67 -2.28
C TYR A 124 15.18 15.54 -1.93
N MET A 125 16.03 15.09 -0.99
CA MET A 125 17.29 15.78 -0.64
C MET A 125 18.47 15.33 -1.49
N LEU A 126 18.32 14.26 -2.30
CA LEU A 126 19.35 13.77 -3.20
C LEU A 126 19.59 14.72 -4.37
N ASP A 127 20.76 14.67 -4.98
CA ASP A 127 21.07 15.38 -6.23
C ASP A 127 20.67 14.52 -7.44
N ILE A 128 19.37 14.48 -7.72
CA ILE A 128 18.72 13.65 -8.75
C ILE A 128 17.65 14.46 -9.50
N PRO A 129 18.02 15.48 -10.26
CA PRO A 129 17.07 16.42 -10.84
C PRO A 129 16.04 15.79 -11.79
N VAL A 130 16.44 14.84 -12.64
CA VAL A 130 15.52 14.15 -13.57
C VAL A 130 14.55 13.26 -12.79
N MET A 131 15.05 12.46 -11.86
CA MET A 131 14.22 11.62 -10.99
C MET A 131 13.25 12.46 -10.16
N LYS A 132 13.71 13.59 -9.57
CA LYS A 132 12.83 14.50 -8.80
C LYS A 132 11.68 15.03 -9.62
N GLU A 133 11.93 15.35 -10.87
CA GLU A 133 10.90 15.82 -11.78
C GLU A 133 9.89 14.70 -12.09
N PHE A 134 10.36 13.46 -12.18
CA PHE A 134 9.51 12.28 -12.41
C PHE A 134 8.63 11.96 -11.19
N ILE A 135 9.21 11.98 -9.97
CA ILE A 135 8.52 11.64 -8.72
C ILE A 135 7.88 12.86 -8.03
N ALA A 136 7.78 14.01 -8.66
CA ALA A 136 7.28 15.25 -8.06
C ALA A 136 5.82 15.11 -7.60
N ILE A 137 5.58 15.27 -6.29
CA ILE A 137 4.25 15.12 -5.67
C ILE A 137 3.22 16.05 -6.33
N ASN A 138 3.59 17.30 -6.59
CA ASN A 138 2.70 18.27 -7.25
C ASN A 138 2.26 17.80 -8.64
N LYS A 139 3.13 17.13 -9.40
CA LYS A 139 2.76 16.53 -10.70
C LYS A 139 1.82 15.34 -10.54
N MET A 140 2.05 14.50 -9.53
CA MET A 140 1.14 13.38 -9.23
C MET A 140 -0.25 13.90 -8.85
N VAL A 141 -0.31 14.96 -8.03
CA VAL A 141 -1.56 15.64 -7.67
C VAL A 141 -2.25 16.21 -8.91
N GLU A 142 -1.53 17.00 -9.72
CA GLU A 142 -2.08 17.62 -10.94
C GLU A 142 -2.57 16.58 -11.94
N SER A 143 -1.79 15.54 -12.19
CA SER A 143 -2.16 14.43 -13.09
C SER A 143 -3.46 13.76 -12.65
N ASN A 144 -3.61 13.48 -11.34
CA ASN A 144 -4.81 12.85 -10.81
C ASN A 144 -6.02 13.81 -10.81
N ILE A 145 -5.83 15.10 -10.51
CA ILE A 145 -6.89 16.11 -10.66
C ILE A 145 -7.35 16.19 -12.12
N ASN A 146 -6.44 16.15 -13.08
CA ASN A 146 -6.77 16.17 -14.50
C ASN A 146 -7.50 14.89 -14.91
N SER A 147 -7.05 13.73 -14.45
CA SER A 147 -7.72 12.45 -14.68
C SER A 147 -9.14 12.44 -14.10
N SER A 148 -9.35 13.05 -12.93
CA SER A 148 -10.69 13.14 -12.32
C SER A 148 -11.72 13.94 -13.11
N LYS A 149 -11.31 14.66 -14.16
CA LYS A 149 -12.18 15.44 -15.05
C LYS A 149 -12.49 14.75 -16.37
N LYS A 150 -11.82 13.63 -16.67
CA LYS A 150 -11.98 12.86 -17.92
C LYS A 150 -13.30 12.08 -17.92
N SER A 151 -13.82 11.79 -19.10
CA SER A 151 -14.94 10.85 -19.24
C SER A 151 -14.54 9.43 -18.82
N LYS A 152 -15.53 8.58 -18.58
CA LYS A 152 -15.31 7.15 -18.25
C LYS A 152 -14.55 6.43 -19.40
N GLU A 153 -14.87 6.75 -20.65
CA GLU A 153 -14.22 6.22 -21.84
C GLU A 153 -12.75 6.62 -21.93
N GLU A 154 -12.44 7.89 -21.64
CA GLU A 154 -11.07 8.38 -21.62
C GLU A 154 -10.25 7.72 -20.49
N LEU A 155 -10.84 7.56 -19.29
CA LEU A 155 -10.21 6.85 -18.17
C LEU A 155 -10.00 5.37 -18.51
N LYS A 156 -10.97 4.72 -19.18
CA LYS A 156 -10.83 3.34 -19.62
C LYS A 156 -9.66 3.19 -20.59
N LYS A 157 -9.53 4.09 -21.57
CA LYS A 157 -8.40 4.10 -22.50
C LYS A 157 -7.08 4.36 -21.78
N GLN A 158 -7.05 5.32 -20.84
CA GLN A 158 -5.86 5.66 -20.06
C GLN A 158 -5.37 4.46 -19.22
N ASN A 159 -6.29 3.72 -18.61
CA ASN A 159 -6.00 2.63 -17.68
C ASN A 159 -6.09 1.24 -18.33
N GLN A 160 -6.20 1.15 -19.66
CA GLN A 160 -6.43 -0.10 -20.38
C GLN A 160 -5.39 -1.18 -20.06
N ASN A 161 -4.11 -0.81 -19.97
CA ASN A 161 -3.03 -1.76 -19.66
C ASN A 161 -3.17 -2.30 -18.23
N ILE A 162 -3.51 -1.44 -17.28
CA ILE A 162 -3.73 -1.83 -15.87
C ILE A 162 -4.95 -2.76 -15.80
N ILE A 163 -6.09 -2.39 -16.40
CA ILE A 163 -7.30 -3.20 -16.41
C ILE A 163 -7.03 -4.55 -17.05
N SER A 164 -6.34 -4.57 -18.22
CA SER A 164 -6.02 -5.82 -18.92
C SER A 164 -5.11 -6.76 -18.15
N ALA A 165 -4.29 -6.25 -17.23
CA ALA A 165 -3.42 -7.06 -16.38
C ALA A 165 -4.18 -7.98 -15.41
N TYR A 166 -5.47 -7.71 -15.17
CA TYR A 166 -6.34 -8.58 -14.37
C TYR A 166 -6.96 -9.73 -15.17
N ASN A 167 -6.90 -9.70 -16.51
CA ASN A 167 -7.40 -10.79 -17.33
C ASN A 167 -6.78 -12.13 -16.89
N ASN A 168 -7.62 -13.15 -16.75
CA ASN A 168 -7.23 -14.49 -16.27
C ASN A 168 -6.75 -14.56 -14.79
N ARG A 169 -6.82 -13.47 -14.03
CA ARG A 169 -6.46 -13.46 -12.60
C ARG A 169 -7.67 -13.43 -11.68
N ILE A 170 -8.80 -12.92 -12.18
CA ILE A 170 -10.05 -12.75 -11.43
C ILE A 170 -11.24 -13.19 -12.27
N SER A 171 -12.42 -13.31 -11.67
CA SER A 171 -13.66 -13.67 -12.37
C SER A 171 -14.13 -12.57 -13.35
N GLU A 172 -15.01 -12.91 -14.28
CA GLU A 172 -15.63 -11.92 -15.18
C GLU A 172 -16.44 -10.87 -14.40
N GLU A 173 -17.11 -11.28 -13.33
CA GLU A 173 -17.85 -10.36 -12.45
C GLU A 173 -16.91 -9.37 -11.75
N ASP A 174 -15.78 -9.84 -11.23
CA ASP A 174 -14.76 -8.99 -10.60
C ASP A 174 -14.07 -8.07 -11.64
N MET A 175 -13.95 -8.50 -12.92
CA MET A 175 -13.44 -7.65 -14.00
C MET A 175 -14.29 -6.40 -14.23
N VAL A 176 -15.62 -6.51 -14.11
CA VAL A 176 -16.51 -5.35 -14.20
C VAL A 176 -16.22 -4.38 -13.05
N ALA A 177 -16.05 -4.89 -11.84
CA ALA A 177 -15.72 -4.06 -10.67
C ALA A 177 -14.33 -3.41 -10.79
N VAL A 178 -13.36 -4.10 -11.36
CA VAL A 178 -12.01 -3.54 -11.64
C VAL A 178 -12.10 -2.42 -12.69
N GLU A 179 -12.87 -2.59 -13.76
CA GLU A 179 -13.08 -1.53 -14.74
C GLU A 179 -13.75 -0.30 -14.10
N GLU A 180 -14.80 -0.51 -13.29
CA GLU A 180 -15.46 0.56 -12.55
C GLU A 180 -14.51 1.28 -11.59
N PHE A 181 -13.62 0.53 -10.92
CA PHE A 181 -12.60 1.07 -10.02
C PHE A 181 -11.68 2.04 -10.76
N PHE A 182 -11.02 1.60 -11.83
CA PHE A 182 -10.04 2.40 -12.56
C PHE A 182 -10.64 3.49 -13.46
N THR A 183 -11.95 3.48 -13.67
CA THR A 183 -12.68 4.54 -14.39
C THR A 183 -13.41 5.50 -13.46
N SER A 184 -13.21 5.40 -12.15
CA SER A 184 -13.84 6.25 -11.15
C SER A 184 -13.16 7.62 -11.05
N HIS A 185 -13.93 8.69 -11.23
CA HIS A 185 -13.47 10.06 -10.97
C HIS A 185 -13.08 10.26 -9.50
N MET A 186 -13.79 9.59 -8.57
CA MET A 186 -13.54 9.69 -7.15
C MET A 186 -12.22 9.06 -6.77
N LEU A 187 -11.82 7.94 -7.39
CA LEU A 187 -10.51 7.33 -7.20
C LEU A 187 -9.40 8.35 -7.42
N HIS A 188 -9.41 9.03 -8.58
CA HIS A 188 -8.40 10.01 -8.93
C HIS A 188 -8.39 11.24 -7.99
N LYS A 189 -9.57 11.73 -7.57
CA LYS A 189 -9.66 12.79 -6.55
C LYS A 189 -9.05 12.36 -5.22
N THR A 190 -9.31 11.11 -4.81
CA THR A 190 -8.81 10.57 -3.56
C THR A 190 -7.29 10.36 -3.61
N ILE A 191 -6.75 9.83 -4.71
CA ILE A 191 -5.30 9.70 -4.93
C ILE A 191 -4.61 11.07 -4.85
N ALA A 192 -5.17 12.10 -5.49
CA ALA A 192 -4.62 13.46 -5.41
C ALA A 192 -4.54 13.95 -3.96
N GLN A 193 -5.60 13.76 -3.16
CA GLN A 193 -5.62 14.13 -1.75
C GLN A 193 -4.65 13.31 -0.89
N GLU A 194 -4.46 12.03 -1.18
CA GLU A 194 -3.47 11.19 -0.49
C GLU A 194 -2.04 11.71 -0.76
N PHE A 195 -1.71 12.07 -2.00
CA PHE A 195 -0.42 12.70 -2.34
C PHE A 195 -0.24 14.06 -1.66
N GLU A 196 -1.27 14.92 -1.65
CA GLU A 196 -1.20 16.23 -1.00
C GLU A 196 -0.85 16.16 0.48
N ASN A 197 -1.24 15.07 1.15
CA ASN A 197 -1.02 14.90 2.59
C ASN A 197 0.29 14.17 2.94
N TRP A 198 1.02 13.59 1.99
CA TRP A 198 2.20 12.75 2.28
C TRP A 198 3.23 13.42 3.20
N ASP A 199 3.51 14.69 2.95
CA ASP A 199 4.47 15.46 3.73
C ASP A 199 4.02 15.66 5.18
N THR A 200 2.74 16.00 5.37
CA THR A 200 2.14 16.16 6.69
C THR A 200 2.06 14.83 7.41
N ASP A 201 1.61 13.78 6.73
CA ASP A 201 1.50 12.43 7.26
C ASP A 201 2.85 11.88 7.74
N SER A 202 3.89 12.07 6.93
CA SER A 202 5.25 11.67 7.27
C SER A 202 5.73 12.32 8.57
N LYS A 203 5.51 13.62 8.71
CA LYS A 203 5.85 14.38 9.90
C LYS A 203 5.03 13.93 11.11
N ASP A 204 3.71 13.81 10.94
CA ASP A 204 2.81 13.40 12.02
C ASP A 204 3.18 12.01 12.55
N ILE A 205 3.48 11.05 11.67
CA ILE A 205 3.93 9.71 12.07
C ILE A 205 5.24 9.79 12.85
N LYS A 206 6.19 10.60 12.39
CA LYS A 206 7.50 10.75 13.04
C LYS A 206 7.37 11.35 14.44
N ASP A 207 6.53 12.37 14.59
CA ASP A 207 6.37 13.12 15.85
C ASP A 207 5.50 12.38 16.88
N MET A 208 4.84 11.27 16.49
CA MET A 208 4.09 10.43 17.42
C MET A 208 5.01 9.64 18.35
N ARG A 209 4.36 8.99 19.37
CA ARG A 209 5.03 8.02 20.25
C ARG A 209 5.89 7.01 19.49
N GLU A 210 6.78 6.31 20.19
CA GLU A 210 7.62 5.26 19.65
C GLU A 210 6.80 4.16 18.94
N PHE A 211 7.47 3.48 18.01
CA PHE A 211 6.87 2.36 17.30
C PHE A 211 6.69 1.16 18.26
N PRO A 212 5.61 0.38 18.14
CA PRO A 212 5.38 -0.75 19.06
C PRO A 212 6.44 -1.85 18.88
N GLN A 213 6.91 -2.42 20.00
CA GLN A 213 7.89 -3.51 20.02
C GLN A 213 7.21 -4.88 19.77
N ILE A 214 6.61 -5.03 18.61
CA ILE A 214 5.93 -6.26 18.13
C ILE A 214 6.69 -6.84 16.92
N PRO A 215 6.47 -8.11 16.54
CA PRO A 215 7.07 -8.69 15.35
C PRO A 215 6.80 -7.84 14.12
N LEU A 216 7.86 -7.51 13.39
CA LEU A 216 7.84 -6.69 12.18
C LEU A 216 8.63 -7.38 11.09
N ILE A 217 8.04 -7.54 9.91
CA ILE A 217 8.76 -8.01 8.73
C ILE A 217 8.75 -6.88 7.70
N VAL A 218 9.92 -6.54 7.20
CA VAL A 218 10.11 -5.58 6.12
C VAL A 218 10.68 -6.32 4.91
N VAL A 219 9.94 -6.33 3.83
CA VAL A 219 10.35 -6.95 2.55
C VAL A 219 10.62 -5.82 1.56
N ALA A 220 11.83 -5.71 1.10
CA ALA A 220 12.27 -4.70 0.13
C ALA A 220 12.47 -5.33 -1.24
N ARG A 221 12.14 -4.59 -2.32
CA ARG A 221 12.36 -4.99 -3.72
C ARG A 221 13.82 -5.25 -4.05
N ASP A 222 14.08 -5.88 -5.20
CA ASP A 222 15.42 -6.03 -5.77
C ASP A 222 15.92 -4.68 -6.32
N ILE A 223 17.06 -4.22 -5.81
CA ILE A 223 17.60 -2.91 -6.18
C ILE A 223 18.12 -2.90 -7.62
N ASP A 224 18.71 -4.01 -8.09
CA ASP A 224 19.29 -4.07 -9.44
C ASP A 224 18.17 -4.07 -10.50
N LEU A 225 17.06 -4.77 -10.20
CA LEU A 225 15.89 -4.74 -11.06
C LEU A 225 15.25 -3.34 -11.09
N ALA A 226 15.08 -2.71 -9.93
CA ALA A 226 14.48 -1.39 -9.84
C ALA A 226 15.33 -0.30 -10.54
N ILE A 227 16.66 -0.36 -10.43
CA ILE A 227 17.56 0.54 -11.18
C ILE A 227 17.34 0.38 -12.69
N LYS A 228 17.25 -0.88 -13.17
CA LYS A 228 17.00 -1.14 -14.59
C LYS A 228 15.64 -0.59 -15.05
N GLU A 229 14.59 -0.78 -14.26
CA GLU A 229 13.26 -0.23 -14.55
C GLU A 229 13.29 1.31 -14.66
N TRP A 230 14.01 2.01 -13.78
CA TRP A 230 14.18 3.46 -13.88
C TRP A 230 14.91 3.90 -15.16
N ILE A 231 15.94 3.15 -15.56
CA ILE A 231 16.67 3.42 -16.81
C ILE A 231 15.74 3.22 -18.02
N ASP A 232 14.86 2.22 -18.00
CA ASP A 232 13.86 1.97 -19.04
C ASP A 232 12.81 3.11 -19.12
N TYR A 233 12.67 3.92 -18.05
CA TYR A 233 11.89 5.17 -18.01
C TYR A 233 12.71 6.44 -18.31
N ASP A 234 13.87 6.30 -18.98
CA ASP A 234 14.77 7.41 -19.33
C ASP A 234 15.36 8.18 -18.13
N ILE A 235 15.38 7.58 -16.95
CA ILE A 235 16.09 8.15 -15.79
C ILE A 235 17.60 7.84 -15.92
N PRO A 236 18.47 8.85 -15.75
CA PRO A 236 19.92 8.61 -15.78
C PRO A 236 20.35 7.57 -14.74
N GLU A 237 21.16 6.60 -15.14
CA GLU A 237 21.61 5.49 -14.28
C GLU A 237 22.15 5.98 -12.93
N LYS A 238 22.97 7.04 -12.93
CA LYS A 238 23.50 7.64 -11.69
C LYS A 238 22.39 8.07 -10.73
N GLU A 239 21.32 8.68 -11.25
CA GLU A 239 20.19 9.11 -10.43
C GLU A 239 19.37 7.92 -9.93
N ALA A 240 19.12 6.94 -10.78
CA ALA A 240 18.46 5.69 -10.43
C ALA A 240 19.20 4.97 -9.28
N VAL A 241 20.52 4.85 -9.39
CA VAL A 241 21.38 4.24 -8.36
C VAL A 241 21.30 5.02 -7.03
N LEU A 242 21.38 6.35 -7.08
CA LEU A 242 21.28 7.17 -5.86
C LEU A 242 19.91 7.04 -5.20
N TYR A 243 18.84 7.06 -5.99
CA TYR A 243 17.47 6.92 -5.51
C TYR A 243 17.24 5.54 -4.86
N GLU A 244 17.63 4.47 -5.56
CA GLU A 244 17.40 3.10 -5.07
C GLU A 244 18.25 2.77 -3.83
N ASN A 245 19.47 3.28 -3.74
CA ASN A 245 20.27 3.13 -2.53
C ASN A 245 19.62 3.82 -1.33
N GLN A 246 19.05 5.03 -1.54
CA GLN A 246 18.32 5.72 -0.47
C GLN A 246 17.00 5.02 -0.14
N TRP A 247 16.26 4.52 -1.13
CA TRP A 247 15.06 3.72 -0.90
C TRP A 247 15.37 2.48 -0.06
N ARG A 248 16.40 1.73 -0.43
CA ARG A 248 16.89 0.56 0.32
C ARG A 248 17.30 0.92 1.74
N ARG A 249 17.95 2.06 1.94
CA ARG A 249 18.29 2.56 3.27
C ARG A 249 17.03 2.81 4.10
N LEU A 250 16.02 3.45 3.54
CA LEU A 250 14.74 3.68 4.20
C LEU A 250 14.04 2.37 4.59
N GLN A 251 14.11 1.33 3.77
CA GLN A 251 13.58 0.01 4.13
C GLN A 251 14.33 -0.61 5.33
N ARG A 252 15.66 -0.43 5.41
CA ARG A 252 16.45 -0.86 6.57
C ARG A 252 16.10 -0.09 7.83
N GLU A 253 15.98 1.23 7.73
CA GLU A 253 15.55 2.08 8.85
C GLU A 253 14.16 1.66 9.38
N LEU A 254 13.23 1.28 8.50
CA LEU A 254 11.94 0.71 8.90
C LEU A 254 12.10 -0.61 9.66
N SER A 255 13.09 -1.44 9.33
CA SER A 255 13.33 -2.66 10.09
C SER A 255 13.97 -2.42 11.46
N GLU A 256 14.53 -1.25 11.70
CA GLU A 256 15.18 -0.88 12.97
C GLU A 256 14.20 -0.30 14.01
N VAL A 257 12.95 -0.01 13.63
CA VAL A 257 11.96 0.58 14.56
C VAL A 257 11.41 -0.43 15.59
N SER A 258 11.67 -1.73 15.40
CA SER A 258 11.33 -2.79 16.35
C SER A 258 12.49 -3.76 16.52
N GLU A 259 12.85 -4.09 17.77
CA GLU A 259 13.87 -5.11 18.08
C GLU A 259 13.45 -6.53 17.60
N LYS A 260 12.15 -6.74 17.35
CA LYS A 260 11.58 -8.01 16.87
C LYS A 260 11.38 -8.02 15.36
N SER A 261 12.25 -7.34 14.63
CA SER A 261 12.11 -7.22 13.18
C SER A 261 12.93 -8.24 12.40
N LYS A 262 12.48 -8.46 11.17
CA LYS A 262 13.20 -9.20 10.14
C LYS A 262 13.20 -8.40 8.85
N PHE A 263 14.38 -8.22 8.25
CA PHE A 263 14.56 -7.61 6.95
C PHE A 263 14.77 -8.66 5.89
N ILE A 264 14.03 -8.60 4.79
CA ILE A 264 14.09 -9.55 3.67
C ILE A 264 14.25 -8.77 2.36
N ILE A 265 15.14 -9.23 1.50
CA ILE A 265 15.24 -8.74 0.13
C ILE A 265 14.49 -9.70 -0.78
N ALA A 266 13.52 -9.19 -1.52
CA ALA A 266 12.78 -9.92 -2.53
C ALA A 266 13.58 -9.95 -3.84
N GLN A 267 14.58 -10.84 -3.89
CA GLN A 267 15.44 -10.99 -5.06
C GLN A 267 14.59 -11.29 -6.30
N GLY A 268 14.82 -10.54 -7.39
CA GLY A 268 14.07 -10.65 -8.64
C GLY A 268 12.66 -10.06 -8.60
N SER A 269 12.35 -9.22 -7.61
CA SER A 269 11.06 -8.52 -7.50
C SER A 269 11.21 -7.02 -7.75
N GLY A 270 10.29 -6.46 -8.53
CA GLY A 270 10.02 -5.03 -8.59
C GLY A 270 9.23 -4.53 -7.38
N HIS A 271 8.52 -3.42 -7.57
CA HIS A 271 7.75 -2.78 -6.51
C HIS A 271 6.57 -3.64 -6.00
N GLU A 272 5.94 -4.41 -6.89
CA GLU A 272 4.78 -5.25 -6.59
C GLU A 272 5.21 -6.62 -6.04
N VAL A 273 5.88 -6.62 -4.88
CA VAL A 273 6.43 -7.84 -4.25
C VAL A 273 5.39 -8.95 -4.10
N TYR A 274 4.12 -8.60 -3.89
CA TYR A 274 3.02 -9.56 -3.74
C TYR A 274 2.66 -10.28 -5.05
N LEU A 275 3.02 -9.72 -6.20
CA LEU A 275 2.88 -10.38 -7.51
C LEU A 275 4.12 -11.18 -7.88
N ASP A 276 5.30 -10.61 -7.69
CA ASP A 276 6.55 -11.17 -8.16
C ASP A 276 7.08 -12.29 -7.26
N ARG A 277 6.97 -12.10 -5.93
CA ARG A 277 7.52 -13.01 -4.92
C ARG A 277 6.50 -13.34 -3.81
N PRO A 278 5.32 -13.85 -4.17
CA PRO A 278 4.31 -14.29 -3.20
C PRO A 278 4.83 -15.35 -2.22
N ASP A 279 5.80 -16.16 -2.64
CA ASP A 279 6.46 -17.16 -1.80
C ASP A 279 7.10 -16.56 -0.54
N LEU A 280 7.76 -15.41 -0.67
CA LEU A 280 8.40 -14.72 0.47
C LEU A 280 7.36 -14.22 1.48
N ILE A 281 6.21 -13.74 0.99
CA ILE A 281 5.14 -13.26 1.85
C ILE A 281 4.51 -14.42 2.62
N ILE A 282 4.19 -15.53 1.93
CA ILE A 282 3.64 -16.74 2.53
C ILE A 282 4.59 -17.27 3.61
N ASN A 283 5.89 -17.41 3.30
CA ASN A 283 6.90 -17.86 4.25
C ASN A 283 7.03 -16.91 5.45
N SER A 284 6.93 -15.60 5.22
CA SER A 284 6.98 -14.58 6.28
C SER A 284 5.79 -14.70 7.23
N LEU A 285 4.60 -14.89 6.69
CA LEU A 285 3.38 -15.07 7.48
C LEU A 285 3.40 -16.38 8.27
N ASN A 286 3.92 -17.46 7.70
CA ASN A 286 4.07 -18.75 8.40
C ASN A 286 4.99 -18.63 9.62
N ILE A 287 6.05 -17.84 9.54
CA ILE A 287 6.96 -17.57 10.69
C ILE A 287 6.22 -16.84 11.82
N ILE A 288 5.26 -15.97 11.49
CA ILE A 288 4.51 -15.20 12.49
C ILE A 288 3.47 -16.06 13.24
N ILE A 289 2.95 -17.09 12.61
CA ILE A 289 1.90 -17.94 13.20
C ILE A 289 2.45 -19.21 13.89
N SER A 290 3.70 -19.60 13.57
CA SER A 290 4.44 -20.66 14.27
C SER A 290 4.90 -20.21 15.66
#